data_9a87b3aea3721e234a9c33e02d73f451
#
_entry.id   9a87b3aea3721e234a9c33e02d73f451
#
_cell.length_a   1.000
_cell.length_b   1.000
_cell.length_c   1.000
_cell.angle_alpha   90.00
_cell.angle_beta   90.00
_cell.angle_gamma   90.00
#
_symmetry.space_group_name_H-M   'P 1'
#
loop_
_entity.id
_entity.type
_entity.pdbx_description
1 polymer ?
#
loop_
_entity_poly.entity_id
_entity_poly.type
_entity_poly.pdbx_seq_one_letter_code
_entity_poly.pdbx_strand_id
1 'polypeptide(L)'
;MRPSLTGRGKGACFMDKNVIISVKGTQAVEDQDVNIMELVTEGKYYKQDDAYFVTYDESEVTGMNGTTTTLKVMDGVVTLIRVGSVNSHFVFQQGQKHVSYYDTEHGAFTISVLANAVNVKMDDNGGEIRVGYQLEIDNNKTGENDFFMSIREAGQTDDKHYRKHKGTRQEFS
;
A
#
# COMPACT_ATOMS: atom_id res chain seq x y z
N MET A 1 4.31 28.87 6.31
CA MET A 1 4.35 28.67 6.14
C MET A 1 4.35 28.34 5.68
N ARG A 2 4.22 28.39 5.69
CA ARG A 2 4.32 27.93 5.36
C ARG A 2 4.85 27.86 4.57
N PRO A 3 5.24 27.95 4.58
CA PRO A 3 5.94 27.83 3.91
C PRO A 3 6.22 27.35 3.12
N SER A 4 6.32 27.15 3.30
CA SER A 4 6.50 26.64 2.89
C SER A 4 6.28 26.34 2.06
N LEU A 5 6.06 26.37 2.10
CA LEU A 5 5.75 26.01 1.45
C LEU A 5 5.93 26.28 0.42
N THR A 6 5.99 26.77 0.46
CA THR A 6 6.17 27.05 -0.37
C THR A 6 6.92 26.81 -1.09
N GLY A 7 7.36 26.79 -0.94
CA GLY A 7 8.08 26.56 -1.48
C GLY A 7 8.17 25.67 -1.99
N ARG A 8 7.80 25.33 -1.72
CA ARG A 8 7.69 24.52 -2.16
C ARG A 8 7.24 24.40 -3.15
N GLY A 9 6.90 25.04 -3.12
CA GLY A 9 6.22 25.10 -4.20
C GLY A 9 6.80 24.35 -5.20
N LYS A 10 7.72 24.24 -5.14
CA LYS A 10 8.21 23.58 -5.98
C LYS A 10 7.70 22.45 -5.96
N GLY A 11 7.34 22.25 -4.95
CA GLY A 11 6.75 21.06 -4.83
C GLY A 11 5.92 20.85 -5.95
N ALA A 12 5.53 21.80 -6.35
CA ALA A 12 4.69 21.63 -7.36
C ALA A 12 5.27 20.80 -8.39
N CYS A 13 6.50 20.79 -8.48
CA CYS A 13 7.02 19.98 -9.48
C CYS A 13 6.53 18.61 -9.33
N PHE A 14 5.87 18.33 -8.22
CA PHE A 14 5.39 17.04 -8.08
C PHE A 14 3.97 17.04 -8.36
N MET A 15 3.55 16.88 -9.52
CA MET A 15 2.15 16.84 -9.81
C MET A 15 1.60 15.53 -9.40
N ASP A 16 0.54 15.55 -8.60
CA ASP A 16 -0.19 14.36 -8.28
C ASP A 16 -0.79 13.82 -9.55
N LYS A 17 -0.52 12.59 -9.84
CA LYS A 17 -1.13 11.93 -10.98
C LYS A 17 -2.25 11.05 -10.50
N ASN A 18 -3.33 11.02 -11.26
CA ASN A 18 -4.38 10.07 -10.98
C ASN A 18 -3.95 8.73 -11.52
N VAL A 19 -4.04 7.71 -10.68
CA VAL A 19 -3.57 6.39 -11.04
C VAL A 19 -4.62 5.34 -10.73
N ILE A 20 -4.49 4.20 -11.39
CA ILE A 20 -5.25 3.00 -11.08
C ILE A 20 -4.32 2.10 -10.32
N ILE A 21 -4.76 1.68 -9.15
CA ILE A 21 -3.97 0.87 -8.23
C ILE A 21 -4.60 -0.50 -8.15
N SER A 22 -3.80 -1.53 -8.39
CA SER A 22 -4.23 -2.91 -8.21
C SER A 22 -3.42 -3.49 -7.08
N VAL A 23 -4.10 -4.00 -6.06
CA VAL A 23 -3.43 -4.57 -4.90
C VAL A 23 -3.86 -6.01 -4.76
N LYS A 24 -2.90 -6.88 -4.51
CA LYS A 24 -3.18 -8.28 -4.21
C LYS A 24 -2.41 -8.64 -2.96
N GLY A 25 -3.13 -9.06 -1.94
CA GLY A 25 -2.53 -9.54 -0.71
C GLY A 25 -2.82 -11.01 -0.55
N THR A 26 -1.80 -11.75 -0.14
CA THR A 26 -1.93 -13.19 0.09
C THR A 26 -1.40 -13.48 1.46
N GLN A 27 -2.14 -14.28 2.21
CA GLN A 27 -1.70 -14.69 3.54
C GLN A 27 -1.79 -16.20 3.64
N ALA A 28 -0.68 -16.84 3.97
CA ALA A 28 -0.61 -18.27 4.14
C ALA A 28 -0.36 -18.57 5.61
N VAL A 29 -1.28 -19.29 6.22
CA VAL A 29 -1.17 -19.72 7.61
C VAL A 29 -1.11 -21.24 7.60
N GLU A 30 -0.25 -21.79 8.43
CA GLU A 30 -0.08 -23.23 8.48
C GLU A 30 -1.40 -23.94 8.72
N ASP A 31 -1.65 -25.00 7.95
CA ASP A 31 -2.86 -25.82 8.08
C ASP A 31 -4.15 -25.11 7.78
N GLN A 32 -4.08 -23.99 7.05
CA GLN A 32 -5.27 -23.29 6.65
C GLN A 32 -5.18 -22.93 5.18
N ASP A 33 -6.33 -22.65 4.59
CA ASP A 33 -6.35 -22.22 3.21
C ASP A 33 -5.68 -20.86 3.08
N VAL A 34 -5.11 -20.59 1.92
CA VAL A 34 -4.50 -19.31 1.65
C VAL A 34 -5.59 -18.28 1.48
N ASN A 35 -5.46 -17.17 2.19
CA ASN A 35 -6.38 -16.06 2.04
C ASN A 35 -5.84 -15.10 0.98
N ILE A 36 -6.69 -14.70 0.06
CA ILE A 36 -6.32 -13.79 -1.00
C ILE A 36 -7.27 -12.62 -0.99
N MET A 37 -6.71 -11.41 -1.04
CA MET A 37 -7.50 -10.20 -1.11
C MET A 37 -7.04 -9.42 -2.34
N GLU A 38 -7.99 -8.97 -3.13
CA GLU A 38 -7.69 -8.16 -4.30
C GLU A 38 -8.52 -6.90 -4.31
N LEU A 39 -7.90 -5.82 -4.72
CA LEU A 39 -8.56 -4.53 -4.78
C LEU A 39 -8.06 -3.78 -5.98
N VAL A 40 -8.99 -3.15 -6.72
CA VAL A 40 -8.62 -2.22 -7.77
C VAL A 40 -9.30 -0.90 -7.41
N THR A 41 -8.53 0.16 -7.34
CA THR A 41 -9.06 1.43 -6.91
C THR A 41 -8.29 2.57 -7.58
N GLU A 42 -8.83 3.76 -7.46
CA GLU A 42 -8.15 4.95 -7.95
C GLU A 42 -7.38 5.58 -6.80
N GLY A 43 -6.32 6.26 -7.14
CA GLY A 43 -5.54 6.94 -6.12
C GLY A 43 -4.70 8.02 -6.74
N LYS A 44 -3.76 8.51 -5.94
CA LYS A 44 -2.85 9.57 -6.36
C LYS A 44 -1.42 9.08 -6.24
N TYR A 45 -0.59 9.53 -7.16
CA TYR A 45 0.80 9.13 -7.22
C TYR A 45 1.66 10.37 -7.43
N TYR A 46 2.67 10.53 -6.63
CA TYR A 46 3.53 11.71 -6.75
C TYR A 46 4.92 11.40 -6.21
N LYS A 47 5.87 12.25 -6.55
CA LYS A 47 7.24 12.13 -6.11
C LYS A 47 7.61 13.37 -5.33
N GLN A 48 8.27 13.17 -4.21
CA GLN A 48 8.74 14.29 -3.39
C GLN A 48 10.02 13.87 -2.68
N ASP A 49 11.07 14.69 -2.81
CA ASP A 49 12.34 14.47 -2.11
C ASP A 49 12.90 13.07 -2.35
N ASP A 50 12.93 12.63 -3.58
CA ASP A 50 13.47 11.31 -3.96
C ASP A 50 12.64 10.14 -3.48
N ALA A 51 11.46 10.40 -2.97
CA ALA A 51 10.55 9.32 -2.57
C ALA A 51 9.32 9.34 -3.46
N TYR A 52 8.79 8.16 -3.74
CA TYR A 52 7.52 8.04 -4.43
C TYR A 52 6.44 7.77 -3.40
N PHE A 53 5.29 8.39 -3.61
CA PHE A 53 4.14 8.23 -2.72
C PHE A 53 2.94 7.80 -3.53
N VAL A 54 2.20 6.82 -3.02
CA VAL A 54 0.93 6.46 -3.61
C VAL A 54 -0.09 6.43 -2.47
N THR A 55 -1.25 7.05 -2.69
CA THR A 55 -2.24 7.13 -1.64
C THR A 55 -3.61 6.81 -2.20
N TYR A 56 -4.43 6.12 -1.42
CA TYR A 56 -5.78 5.76 -1.82
C TYR A 56 -6.63 5.53 -0.58
N ASP A 57 -7.95 5.57 -0.78
CA ASP A 57 -8.88 5.31 0.31
C ASP A 57 -9.23 3.83 0.33
N GLU A 58 -9.21 3.25 1.50
CA GLU A 58 -9.62 1.86 1.67
C GLU A 58 -11.13 1.77 1.58
N SER A 59 -11.63 0.55 1.49
CA SER A 59 -13.04 0.35 1.30
C SER A 59 -13.50 -0.85 2.14
N GLU A 60 -14.76 -1.20 1.97
CA GLU A 60 -15.29 -2.37 2.66
C GLU A 60 -14.62 -3.65 2.19
N VAL A 61 -14.09 -3.65 0.97
CA VAL A 61 -13.42 -4.83 0.43
C VAL A 61 -12.25 -5.23 1.31
N THR A 62 -11.51 -4.25 1.81
CA THR A 62 -10.36 -4.55 2.66
C THR A 62 -10.70 -4.55 4.14
N GLY A 63 -11.94 -4.23 4.47
CA GLY A 63 -12.36 -4.17 5.86
C GLY A 63 -11.89 -2.95 6.61
N MET A 64 -11.39 -1.95 5.89
CA MET A 64 -10.84 -0.76 6.52
C MET A 64 -11.51 0.51 6.02
N ASN A 65 -12.81 0.44 5.77
CA ASN A 65 -13.56 1.59 5.30
C ASN A 65 -13.33 2.77 6.24
N GLY A 66 -13.12 3.94 5.67
CA GLY A 66 -12.83 5.13 6.48
C GLY A 66 -11.35 5.35 6.75
N THR A 67 -10.49 4.58 6.10
CA THR A 67 -9.05 4.66 6.28
C THR A 67 -8.40 5.09 4.97
N THR A 68 -7.41 5.95 5.06
CA THR A 68 -6.58 6.33 3.91
C THR A 68 -5.24 5.65 4.07
N THR A 69 -4.79 5.00 3.01
CA THR A 69 -3.51 4.29 3.00
C THR A 69 -2.54 5.03 2.09
N THR A 70 -1.34 5.24 2.57
CA THR A 70 -0.26 5.85 1.80
C THR A 70 0.95 4.94 1.87
N LEU A 71 1.55 4.66 0.71
CA LEU A 71 2.83 3.97 0.65
C LEU A 71 3.89 4.96 0.22
N LYS A 72 4.98 4.96 0.96
CA LYS A 72 6.15 5.77 0.62
C LYS A 72 7.26 4.82 0.25
N VAL A 73 7.88 5.05 -0.89
CA VAL A 73 8.96 4.20 -1.38
C VAL A 73 10.21 5.05 -1.58
N MET A 74 11.28 4.69 -0.88
CA MET A 74 12.54 5.41 -1.00
C MET A 74 13.67 4.44 -0.68
N ASP A 75 14.68 4.41 -1.56
CA ASP A 75 15.86 3.57 -1.32
C ASP A 75 15.53 2.11 -1.06
N GLY A 76 14.52 1.60 -1.75
CA GLY A 76 14.15 0.20 -1.60
C GLY A 76 13.38 -0.12 -0.34
N VAL A 77 13.04 0.90 0.45
CA VAL A 77 12.26 0.71 1.66
C VAL A 77 10.84 1.16 1.39
N VAL A 78 9.88 0.33 1.77
CA VAL A 78 8.46 0.64 1.59
C VAL A 78 7.85 0.89 2.96
N THR A 79 7.29 2.07 3.14
CA THR A 79 6.61 2.43 4.38
C THR A 79 5.12 2.53 4.08
N LEU A 80 4.32 1.81 4.86
CA LEU A 80 2.88 1.81 4.69
C LEU A 80 2.26 2.52 5.88
N ILE A 81 1.50 3.57 5.60
CA ILE A 81 0.91 4.41 6.63
C ILE A 81 -0.61 4.39 6.44
N ARG A 82 -1.35 4.10 7.49
CA ARG A 82 -2.81 4.14 7.47
C ARG A 82 -3.29 5.13 8.51
N VAL A 83 -4.28 5.91 8.12
CA VAL A 83 -4.86 6.93 8.99
C VAL A 83 -6.37 6.88 8.82
N GLY A 84 -7.09 6.85 9.92
CA GLY A 84 -8.54 6.84 9.90
C GLY A 84 -9.10 5.85 10.88
N SER A 85 -10.01 5.00 10.42
CA SER A 85 -10.58 3.97 11.28
C SER A 85 -9.52 3.01 11.79
N VAL A 86 -8.50 2.78 10.97
CA VAL A 86 -7.33 1.99 11.35
C VAL A 86 -6.13 2.91 11.25
N ASN A 87 -5.28 2.87 12.26
CA ASN A 87 -4.06 3.66 12.24
C ASN A 87 -2.89 2.71 12.41
N SER A 88 -1.96 2.76 11.46
CA SER A 88 -0.81 1.88 11.51
C SER A 88 0.35 2.48 10.73
N HIS A 89 1.54 1.97 11.01
CA HIS A 89 2.75 2.45 10.37
C HIS A 89 3.68 1.25 10.28
N PHE A 90 3.83 0.70 9.08
CA PHE A 90 4.68 -0.47 8.88
C PHE A 90 5.85 -0.09 7.99
N VAL A 91 7.01 -0.61 8.30
CA VAL A 91 8.21 -0.40 7.49
C VAL A 91 8.67 -1.74 6.96
N PHE A 92 8.77 -1.87 5.65
CA PHE A 92 9.25 -3.08 4.99
C PHE A 92 10.63 -2.80 4.44
N GLN A 93 11.63 -3.32 5.11
CA GLN A 93 13.01 -3.17 4.71
C GLN A 93 13.61 -4.57 4.72
N GLN A 94 14.10 -5.00 3.57
CA GLN A 94 14.51 -6.39 3.41
C GLN A 94 15.49 -6.82 4.48
N GLY A 95 15.20 -7.92 5.13
CA GLY A 95 16.06 -8.48 6.15
C GLY A 95 15.98 -7.79 7.50
N GLN A 96 15.11 -6.78 7.66
CA GLN A 96 15.03 -6.04 8.91
C GLN A 96 13.67 -6.25 9.57
N LYS A 97 13.68 -6.33 10.88
CA LYS A 97 12.46 -6.46 11.65
C LYS A 97 12.11 -5.10 12.25
N HIS A 98 10.90 -4.64 12.03
CA HIS A 98 10.42 -3.37 12.58
C HIS A 98 9.21 -3.62 13.44
N VAL A 99 9.13 -2.92 14.55
CA VAL A 99 8.02 -3.05 15.50
C VAL A 99 7.13 -1.83 15.34
N SER A 100 5.84 -2.06 15.25
CA SER A 100 4.87 -1.00 15.04
C SER A 100 3.64 -1.24 15.89
N TYR A 101 2.81 -0.20 15.97
CA TYR A 101 1.52 -0.32 16.64
C TYR A 101 0.43 -0.31 15.60
N TYR A 102 -0.57 -1.12 15.83
CA TYR A 102 -1.72 -1.24 14.97
C TYR A 102 -2.92 -0.88 15.82
N ASP A 103 -3.49 0.28 15.57
CA ASP A 103 -4.52 0.85 16.42
C ASP A 103 -5.86 0.82 15.70
N THR A 104 -6.83 0.19 16.32
CA THR A 104 -8.18 0.09 15.78
C THR A 104 -9.17 0.48 16.87
N GLU A 105 -10.44 0.61 16.50
CA GLU A 105 -11.45 0.90 17.49
C GLU A 105 -11.60 -0.24 18.49
N HIS A 106 -11.05 -1.41 18.20
CA HIS A 106 -11.10 -2.56 19.10
C HIS A 106 -9.86 -2.70 19.96
N GLY A 107 -8.92 -1.77 19.87
CA GLY A 107 -7.74 -1.78 20.69
C GLY A 107 -6.48 -1.64 19.86
N ALA A 108 -5.36 -1.58 20.56
CA ALA A 108 -4.05 -1.41 19.95
C ALA A 108 -3.25 -2.69 20.14
N PHE A 109 -2.52 -3.07 19.11
CA PHE A 109 -1.69 -4.26 19.13
C PHE A 109 -0.27 -3.90 18.75
N THR A 110 0.68 -4.63 19.31
CA THR A 110 2.08 -4.50 18.91
C THR A 110 2.31 -5.52 17.81
N ILE A 111 2.79 -5.04 16.67
CA ILE A 111 3.01 -5.90 15.51
C ILE A 111 4.45 -5.75 15.08
N SER A 112 5.13 -6.87 14.91
CA SER A 112 6.47 -6.90 14.34
C SER A 112 6.38 -7.37 12.92
N VAL A 113 7.09 -6.69 12.04
CA VAL A 113 7.11 -7.01 10.61
C VAL A 113 8.53 -7.34 10.22
N LEU A 114 8.73 -8.52 9.65
CA LEU A 114 10.02 -8.91 9.09
C LEU A 114 9.84 -9.11 7.60
N ALA A 115 10.43 -8.23 6.81
CA ALA A 115 10.31 -8.31 5.37
C ALA A 115 11.38 -9.25 4.84
N ASN A 116 10.96 -10.32 4.18
CA ASN A 116 11.87 -11.30 3.59
C ASN A 116 12.32 -10.87 2.21
N ALA A 117 11.47 -10.14 1.52
CA ALA A 117 11.77 -9.69 0.16
C ALA A 117 11.06 -8.38 -0.08
N VAL A 118 11.78 -7.42 -0.66
CA VAL A 118 11.20 -6.14 -1.05
C VAL A 118 11.69 -5.85 -2.46
N ASN A 119 10.79 -5.83 -3.42
CA ASN A 119 11.13 -5.55 -4.81
C ASN A 119 10.30 -4.39 -5.29
N VAL A 120 10.97 -3.36 -5.77
CA VAL A 120 10.33 -2.13 -6.20
C VAL A 120 10.83 -1.78 -7.59
N LYS A 121 9.89 -1.50 -8.48
CA LYS A 121 10.20 -0.97 -9.81
C LYS A 121 9.28 0.20 -10.03
N MET A 122 9.77 1.41 -9.83
CA MET A 122 8.94 2.60 -9.93
C MET A 122 9.65 3.68 -10.71
N ASP A 123 8.86 4.42 -11.47
CA ASP A 123 9.37 5.59 -12.16
C ASP A 123 8.26 6.64 -12.12
N ASP A 124 8.42 7.71 -12.88
CA ASP A 124 7.50 8.82 -12.83
C ASP A 124 6.10 8.46 -13.31
N ASN A 125 5.95 7.34 -14.00
CA ASN A 125 4.66 6.93 -14.55
C ASN A 125 3.95 5.88 -13.72
N GLY A 126 4.59 5.36 -12.70
CA GLY A 126 4.01 4.33 -11.85
C GLY A 126 5.00 3.20 -11.64
N GLY A 127 4.48 2.00 -11.46
CA GLY A 127 5.35 0.86 -11.29
C GLY A 127 4.74 -0.25 -10.46
N GLU A 128 5.61 -1.02 -9.83
CA GLU A 128 5.20 -2.19 -9.07
C GLU A 128 5.96 -2.27 -7.77
N ILE A 129 5.26 -2.73 -6.74
CA ILE A 129 5.84 -2.98 -5.42
C ILE A 129 5.45 -4.40 -5.03
N ARG A 130 6.45 -5.19 -4.63
CA ARG A 130 6.18 -6.54 -4.14
C ARG A 130 6.93 -6.72 -2.84
N VAL A 131 6.22 -7.15 -1.81
CA VAL A 131 6.80 -7.36 -0.48
C VAL A 131 6.37 -8.71 0.05
N GLY A 132 7.33 -9.51 0.48
CA GLY A 132 7.04 -10.74 1.21
C GLY A 132 7.46 -10.54 2.65
N TYR A 133 6.59 -10.86 3.59
CA TYR A 133 6.89 -10.55 4.98
C TYR A 133 6.17 -11.49 5.93
N GLN A 134 6.66 -11.53 7.17
CA GLN A 134 6.04 -12.25 8.26
C GLN A 134 5.60 -11.26 9.31
N LEU A 135 4.48 -11.55 9.92
CA LEU A 135 3.95 -10.73 11.01
C LEU A 135 4.02 -11.50 12.32
N GLU A 136 4.30 -10.78 13.40
CA GLU A 136 4.15 -11.29 14.74
C GLU A 136 3.25 -10.33 15.49
N ILE A 137 2.19 -10.85 16.07
CA ILE A 137 1.27 -10.06 16.86
C ILE A 137 1.45 -10.49 18.29
N ASP A 138 1.88 -9.57 19.15
CA ASP A 138 2.15 -9.87 20.55
C ASP A 138 3.09 -11.06 20.68
N ASN A 139 4.12 -11.07 19.82
CA ASN A 139 5.17 -12.09 19.80
C ASN A 139 4.73 -13.44 19.27
N ASN A 140 3.55 -13.53 18.67
CA ASN A 140 3.08 -14.76 18.07
C ASN A 140 3.11 -14.62 16.55
N LYS A 141 3.76 -15.55 15.88
CA LYS A 141 3.81 -15.53 14.42
C LYS A 141 2.44 -15.86 13.87
N THR A 142 2.03 -15.10 12.85
CA THR A 142 0.72 -15.30 12.26
C THR A 142 0.78 -15.97 10.89
N GLY A 143 1.96 -16.10 10.30
CA GLY A 143 2.09 -16.71 8.99
C GLY A 143 2.85 -15.82 8.05
N GLU A 144 2.87 -16.23 6.79
CA GLU A 144 3.61 -15.49 5.77
C GLU A 144 2.64 -14.72 4.89
N ASN A 145 3.07 -13.55 4.50
CA ASN A 145 2.24 -12.65 3.73
C ASN A 145 2.98 -12.19 2.49
N ASP A 146 2.21 -11.97 1.42
CA ASP A 146 2.74 -11.44 0.19
C ASP A 146 1.84 -10.28 -0.21
N PHE A 147 2.46 -9.21 -0.64
CA PHE A 147 1.73 -8.02 -1.04
C PHE A 147 2.27 -7.57 -2.38
N PHE A 148 1.39 -7.39 -3.33
CA PHE A 148 1.78 -6.92 -4.65
C PHE A 148 0.90 -5.75 -5.03
N MET A 149 1.51 -4.64 -5.44
CA MET A 149 0.78 -3.47 -5.88
C MET A 149 1.29 -3.06 -7.25
N SER A 150 0.35 -2.81 -8.16
CA SER A 150 0.65 -2.28 -9.48
C SER A 150 0.02 -0.91 -9.59
N ILE A 151 0.76 0.06 -10.09
CA ILE A 151 0.34 1.45 -10.18
C ILE A 151 0.49 1.90 -11.62
N ARG A 152 -0.60 2.37 -12.23
CA ARG A 152 -0.59 2.84 -13.60
C ARG A 152 -1.36 4.13 -13.72
N GLU A 153 -0.93 4.99 -14.63
CA GLU A 153 -1.65 6.23 -14.84
C GLU A 153 -3.05 5.94 -15.33
N ALA A 154 -4.01 6.71 -14.84
CA ALA A 154 -5.39 6.57 -15.26
C ALA A 154 -5.57 7.25 -16.62
N GLY A 155 -6.55 6.73 -17.39
CA GLY A 155 -6.89 7.33 -18.68
C GLY A 155 -6.25 6.63 -19.84
N GLN A 156 -6.54 7.09 -21.04
CA GLN A 156 -5.98 6.54 -22.27
C GLN A 156 -6.38 5.09 -22.43
N THR A 157 -5.47 4.25 -22.93
CA THR A 157 -5.80 2.87 -23.16
C THR A 157 -6.05 2.12 -21.89
N ASP A 158 -5.41 2.55 -20.82
CA ASP A 158 -5.61 1.86 -19.55
C ASP A 158 -7.01 2.02 -19.04
N ASP A 159 -7.67 3.08 -19.41
CA ASP A 159 -9.02 3.31 -18.97
C ASP A 159 -9.94 2.19 -19.43
N LYS A 160 -9.77 1.71 -20.66
CA LYS A 160 -10.58 0.63 -21.16
C LYS A 160 -10.29 -0.64 -20.41
N HIS A 161 -9.03 -0.91 -20.16
CA HIS A 161 -8.67 -2.08 -19.42
C HIS A 161 -9.23 -2.05 -18.02
N TYR A 162 -9.22 -0.88 -17.43
CA TYR A 162 -9.75 -0.73 -16.10
C TYR A 162 -11.24 -1.08 -16.06
N ARG A 163 -11.99 -0.66 -17.06
CA ARG A 163 -13.40 -0.95 -17.09
C ARG A 163 -13.65 -2.44 -17.20
N LYS A 164 -12.86 -3.13 -18.00
CA LYS A 164 -13.02 -4.56 -18.12
C LYS A 164 -12.71 -5.23 -16.80
N HIS A 165 -11.67 -4.77 -16.15
CA HIS A 165 -11.33 -5.35 -14.87
C HIS A 165 -12.42 -5.13 -13.85
N LYS A 166 -13.07 -3.98 -13.86
CA LYS A 166 -14.15 -3.76 -12.93
C LYS A 166 -15.26 -4.77 -13.13
N GLY A 167 -15.60 -5.04 -14.37
CA GLY A 167 -16.61 -6.02 -14.65
C GLY A 167 -16.23 -7.37 -14.12
N THR A 168 -15.00 -7.75 -14.35
CA THR A 168 -14.51 -9.03 -13.89
C THR A 168 -14.56 -9.10 -12.37
N ARG A 169 -14.16 -8.01 -11.73
CA ARG A 169 -14.17 -8.03 -10.29
C ARG A 169 -15.55 -8.21 -9.75
N GLN A 170 -16.52 -7.56 -10.33
CA GLN A 170 -17.87 -7.70 -9.83
C GLN A 170 -18.33 -9.13 -9.89
N GLU A 171 -17.83 -9.87 -10.84
CA GLU A 171 -18.21 -11.27 -10.94
C GLU A 171 -17.61 -12.07 -9.81
N PHE A 172 -16.44 -11.70 -9.34
CA PHE A 172 -15.82 -12.41 -8.24
C PHE A 172 -16.39 -12.00 -6.91
N SER A 173 -16.89 -10.81 -6.85
CA SER A 173 -17.43 -10.30 -5.62
C SER A 173 -18.87 -10.68 -5.48
#